data_3b63ad83e49278b1f70cdda7811ac007
#
_entry.id   3b63ad83e49278b1f70cdda7811ac007
#
_cell.length_a   1.000
_cell.length_b   1.000
_cell.length_c   1.000
_cell.angle_alpha   90.00
_cell.angle_beta   90.00
_cell.angle_gamma   90.00
#
_symmetry.space_group_name_H-M   'P 1'
#
loop_
_entity.id
_entity.type
_entity.pdbx_description
1 polymer ?
#
loop_
_entity_poly.entity_id
_entity_poly.type
_entity_poly.pdbx_seq_one_letter_code
_entity_poly.pdbx_strand_id
1 'polypeptide(L)'
;MAFLLGGANSAKGYNISNSVRLNDNDSPELSFTLNENPTHQDKGTWSFWIKRGNILSAVSRIFSAYADSGATQTWIRFDANDKLDICNRVSSSNNTRLVTNRVFRDPSAWYHIVVAFDTSDGTAANRVKLYVNGQKQTSLGTATYPSQNDDLEGNTNGIPHSWGCDGVNNDEYFDGYLSEVHFVDGAQKEATDFGEVNDDGVWIPKAYRSSYGTNGYRFQFLQTGTSANASGIGADTSGNDKHFTLTNLAAIDVAIDTPTNNFATLNPANKFGSCVVSKGNLEYDSNSSSGSSLVSSIAPSNGKWYVEVKALTSTIHIGVSEVGLDSFRSKGQGASRPNINYQYGGGVEIDGSNVDSEATFTTNDIIGFALNLDDGELIIYKNGTAINSGTAYNLHTNTTHGNTGFSVQTATGSGNTKASFNFGSPAFAISSGNSDANGYGNFEYAVPSGYYALCTKNLAEYG
;
A
#
# COMPACT_ATOMS: atom_id res chain seq x y z
N MET A 1 19.63 2.20 3.06
CA MET A 1 19.49 2.68 1.67
C MET A 1 18.76 1.57 0.94
N ALA A 2 17.44 1.69 0.80
CA ALA A 2 16.68 0.77 -0.03
C ALA A 2 16.89 1.23 -1.47
N PHE A 3 17.66 0.50 -2.24
CA PHE A 3 17.63 0.62 -3.69
C PHE A 3 16.26 0.13 -4.15
N LEU A 4 15.38 1.04 -4.53
CA LEU A 4 14.39 0.73 -5.53
C LEU A 4 15.21 0.44 -6.81
N LEU A 5 15.49 -0.83 -7.04
CA LEU A 5 15.78 -1.28 -8.39
C LEU A 5 14.50 -0.93 -9.16
N GLY A 6 14.58 0.11 -9.99
CA GLY A 6 13.51 0.44 -10.91
C GLY A 6 13.25 -0.80 -11.76
N GLY A 7 12.33 -1.63 -11.30
CA GLY A 7 11.84 -2.74 -12.10
C GLY A 7 11.11 -2.13 -13.25
N ALA A 8 11.81 -1.96 -14.36
CA ALA A 8 11.20 -1.60 -15.60
C ALA A 8 10.06 -2.57 -15.85
N ASN A 9 8.84 -2.09 -15.78
CA ASN A 9 7.70 -2.85 -16.23
C ASN A 9 7.84 -3.07 -17.72
N SER A 10 8.41 -4.22 -18.08
CA SER A 10 8.36 -4.61 -19.48
C SER A 10 6.88 -4.68 -19.88
N ALA A 11 6.53 -4.08 -20.99
CA ALA A 11 5.16 -4.07 -21.55
C ALA A 11 4.63 -5.47 -21.93
N LYS A 12 5.28 -6.54 -21.52
CA LYS A 12 4.98 -7.94 -21.84
C LYS A 12 4.43 -8.76 -20.67
N GLY A 13 4.38 -8.23 -19.44
CA GLY A 13 3.87 -8.95 -18.27
C GLY A 13 2.35 -8.84 -18.10
N TYR A 14 1.80 -9.70 -17.24
CA TYR A 14 0.41 -9.59 -16.78
C TYR A 14 0.23 -8.28 -16.00
N ASN A 15 -0.70 -7.41 -16.45
CA ASN A 15 -0.96 -6.13 -15.79
C ASN A 15 -2.08 -6.27 -14.77
N ILE A 16 -1.82 -5.85 -13.55
CA ILE A 16 -2.82 -5.70 -12.49
C ILE A 16 -3.29 -4.24 -12.48
N SER A 17 -4.59 -4.04 -12.66
CA SER A 17 -5.16 -2.69 -12.80
C SER A 17 -5.51 -2.05 -11.47
N ASN A 18 -5.92 -2.85 -10.48
CA ASN A 18 -6.47 -2.35 -9.23
C ASN A 18 -5.98 -3.12 -8.01
N SER A 19 -6.07 -2.46 -6.89
CA SER A 19 -5.96 -3.00 -5.54
C SER A 19 -7.12 -2.50 -4.69
N VAL A 20 -7.33 -3.09 -3.52
CA VAL A 20 -8.15 -2.54 -2.46
C VAL A 20 -7.26 -1.97 -1.37
N ARG A 21 -7.55 -0.77 -0.91
CA ARG A 21 -6.91 -0.15 0.26
C ARG A 21 -7.73 -0.47 1.50
N LEU A 22 -7.09 -1.06 2.48
CA LEU A 22 -7.62 -1.34 3.80
C LEU A 22 -7.02 -0.33 4.78
N ASN A 23 -7.88 0.34 5.56
CA ASN A 23 -7.46 1.29 6.58
C ASN A 23 -7.93 0.78 7.94
N ASP A 24 -7.01 0.38 8.79
CA ASP A 24 -7.30 -0.22 10.10
C ASP A 24 -8.24 0.63 10.97
N ASN A 25 -8.13 1.96 10.85
CA ASN A 25 -8.99 2.90 11.58
C ASN A 25 -10.48 2.84 11.18
N ASP A 26 -10.79 2.32 9.99
CA ASP A 26 -12.15 2.17 9.48
C ASP A 26 -12.73 0.77 9.76
N SER A 27 -11.92 -0.16 10.28
CA SER A 27 -12.31 -1.55 10.54
C SER A 27 -12.84 -2.27 9.29
N PRO A 28 -12.07 -2.35 8.19
CA PRO A 28 -12.51 -2.92 6.93
C PRO A 28 -12.49 -4.44 6.93
N GLU A 29 -13.48 -5.05 6.26
CA GLU A 29 -13.52 -6.50 6.07
C GLU A 29 -14.15 -6.85 4.73
N LEU A 30 -13.61 -7.91 4.09
CA LEU A 30 -14.30 -8.67 3.05
C LEU A 30 -14.58 -10.07 3.61
N SER A 31 -15.83 -10.50 3.68
CA SER A 31 -16.20 -11.79 4.26
C SER A 31 -17.16 -12.61 3.39
N PHE A 32 -16.98 -13.94 3.44
CA PHE A 32 -17.82 -14.93 2.78
C PHE A 32 -17.76 -16.25 3.54
N THR A 33 -18.90 -16.86 3.77
CA THR A 33 -18.95 -18.22 4.35
C THR A 33 -18.94 -19.25 3.23
N LEU A 34 -17.95 -20.14 3.24
CA LEU A 34 -17.88 -21.25 2.29
C LEU A 34 -19.16 -22.10 2.39
N ASN A 35 -19.83 -22.33 1.28
CA ASN A 35 -21.16 -22.91 1.24
C ASN A 35 -21.23 -24.26 0.53
N GLU A 36 -20.06 -24.82 0.16
CA GLU A 36 -19.94 -26.09 -0.52
C GLU A 36 -18.84 -26.95 0.12
N ASN A 37 -18.88 -28.27 -0.11
CA ASN A 37 -17.78 -29.14 0.28
C ASN A 37 -16.57 -28.85 -0.58
N PRO A 38 -15.36 -28.81 -0.01
CA PRO A 38 -14.14 -28.54 -0.76
C PRO A 38 -13.84 -29.64 -1.77
N THR A 39 -13.09 -29.29 -2.82
CA THR A 39 -12.56 -30.27 -3.79
C THR A 39 -11.67 -31.29 -3.07
N HIS A 40 -10.77 -30.79 -2.21
CA HIS A 40 -9.96 -31.60 -1.28
C HIS A 40 -9.69 -30.78 -0.02
N GLN A 41 -10.13 -31.26 1.14
CA GLN A 41 -9.98 -30.52 2.39
C GLN A 41 -8.52 -30.44 2.87
N ASP A 42 -7.70 -31.41 2.49
CA ASP A 42 -6.28 -31.52 2.84
C ASP A 42 -5.34 -30.67 1.95
N LYS A 43 -5.90 -29.94 0.96
CA LYS A 43 -5.12 -29.16 -0.02
C LYS A 43 -5.74 -27.79 -0.28
N GLY A 44 -4.89 -26.81 -0.45
CA GLY A 44 -5.32 -25.47 -0.83
C GLY A 44 -4.15 -24.50 -0.99
N THR A 45 -4.39 -23.41 -1.69
CA THR A 45 -3.37 -22.37 -1.89
C THR A 45 -3.98 -20.99 -1.81
N TRP A 46 -3.44 -20.15 -0.96
CA TRP A 46 -3.65 -18.71 -0.96
C TRP A 46 -2.49 -18.02 -1.67
N SER A 47 -2.80 -17.13 -2.59
CA SER A 47 -1.81 -16.29 -3.28
C SER A 47 -2.36 -14.88 -3.38
N PHE A 48 -1.55 -13.87 -3.01
CA PHE A 48 -1.96 -12.48 -3.06
C PHE A 48 -0.76 -11.55 -3.09
N TRP A 49 -0.97 -10.37 -3.66
CA TRP A 49 -0.03 -9.26 -3.56
C TRP A 49 -0.46 -8.33 -2.43
N ILE A 50 0.52 -7.87 -1.64
CA ILE A 50 0.29 -7.06 -0.46
C ILE A 50 1.32 -5.95 -0.35
N LYS A 51 0.87 -4.73 0.00
CA LYS A 51 1.71 -3.60 0.37
C LYS A 51 1.26 -3.14 1.75
N ARG A 52 2.20 -3.03 2.69
CA ARG A 52 1.88 -2.56 4.05
C ARG A 52 1.72 -1.05 4.05
N GLY A 53 0.75 -0.58 4.80
CA GLY A 53 0.59 0.82 5.16
C GLY A 53 1.37 1.14 6.44
N ASN A 54 0.66 1.49 7.49
CA ASN A 54 1.27 1.78 8.77
C ASN A 54 1.92 0.52 9.37
N ILE A 55 3.17 0.65 9.84
CA ILE A 55 3.89 -0.44 10.51
C ILE A 55 3.74 -0.24 12.01
N LEU A 56 2.73 -0.89 12.57
CA LEU A 56 2.47 -0.90 14.00
C LEU A 56 3.23 -2.05 14.67
N SER A 57 3.72 -1.83 15.90
CA SER A 57 4.25 -2.92 16.73
C SER A 57 3.10 -3.76 17.32
N ALA A 58 2.17 -4.16 16.47
CA ALA A 58 0.96 -4.91 16.81
C ALA A 58 0.70 -6.00 15.77
N VAL A 59 -0.10 -6.98 16.13
CA VAL A 59 -0.57 -8.00 15.19
C VAL A 59 -1.48 -7.34 14.14
N SER A 60 -1.33 -7.73 12.88
CA SER A 60 -2.11 -7.21 11.76
C SER A 60 -2.52 -8.38 10.87
N ARG A 61 -3.83 -8.70 10.86
CA ARG A 61 -4.34 -9.91 10.21
C ARG A 61 -4.74 -9.63 8.77
N ILE A 62 -4.12 -10.38 7.87
CA ILE A 62 -4.38 -10.30 6.42
C ILE A 62 -5.60 -11.14 6.07
N PHE A 63 -5.65 -12.37 6.60
CA PHE A 63 -6.68 -13.35 6.35
C PHE A 63 -6.98 -14.16 7.62
N SER A 64 -8.24 -14.47 7.83
CA SER A 64 -8.70 -15.44 8.81
C SER A 64 -9.82 -16.32 8.26
N ALA A 65 -9.85 -17.56 8.72
CA ALA A 65 -10.98 -18.49 8.54
C ALA A 65 -11.19 -19.23 9.86
N TYR A 66 -12.43 -19.35 10.32
CA TYR A 66 -12.69 -19.83 11.69
C TYR A 66 -13.97 -20.64 11.82
N ALA A 67 -13.94 -21.65 12.68
CA ALA A 67 -15.11 -22.52 12.97
C ALA A 67 -15.88 -22.06 14.21
N ASP A 68 -15.20 -21.81 15.31
CA ASP A 68 -15.80 -21.52 16.59
C ASP A 68 -14.92 -20.56 17.40
N SER A 69 -15.46 -19.52 17.95
CA SER A 69 -14.82 -18.57 18.89
C SER A 69 -13.27 -18.55 18.90
N GLY A 70 -12.62 -18.89 17.78
CA GLY A 70 -11.16 -18.87 17.60
C GLY A 70 -10.39 -20.10 18.11
N ALA A 71 -11.07 -21.12 18.66
CA ALA A 71 -10.41 -22.38 19.04
C ALA A 71 -9.92 -23.16 17.81
N THR A 72 -10.67 -23.08 16.71
CA THR A 72 -10.34 -23.70 15.42
C THR A 72 -10.34 -22.61 14.36
N GLN A 73 -9.17 -22.31 13.81
CA GLN A 73 -9.00 -21.25 12.82
C GLN A 73 -7.73 -21.40 11.98
N THR A 74 -7.78 -20.85 10.78
CA THR A 74 -6.61 -20.63 9.92
C THR A 74 -6.34 -19.13 9.83
N TRP A 75 -5.08 -18.70 9.93
CA TRP A 75 -4.73 -17.30 9.72
C TRP A 75 -3.45 -17.11 8.92
N ILE A 76 -3.39 -15.96 8.26
CA ILE A 76 -2.21 -15.37 7.66
C ILE A 76 -2.12 -13.94 8.18
N ARG A 77 -1.02 -13.58 8.88
CA ARG A 77 -0.90 -12.28 9.54
C ARG A 77 0.56 -11.81 9.63
N PHE A 78 0.75 -10.53 9.89
CA PHE A 78 2.01 -10.05 10.46
C PHE A 78 1.92 -10.08 11.98
N ASP A 79 2.95 -10.62 12.62
CA ASP A 79 3.05 -10.57 14.08
C ASP A 79 3.53 -9.19 14.56
N ALA A 80 3.55 -8.97 15.89
CA ALA A 80 4.00 -7.72 16.49
C ALA A 80 5.50 -7.39 16.23
N ASN A 81 6.26 -8.30 15.62
CA ASN A 81 7.65 -8.12 15.21
C ASN A 81 7.79 -7.95 13.69
N ASP A 82 6.69 -7.72 12.97
CA ASP A 82 6.62 -7.59 11.50
C ASP A 82 7.02 -8.85 10.73
N LYS A 83 6.89 -10.02 11.34
CA LYS A 83 7.13 -11.31 10.69
C LYS A 83 5.83 -11.88 10.15
N LEU A 84 5.90 -12.60 9.03
CA LEU A 84 4.76 -13.32 8.51
C LEU A 84 4.54 -14.60 9.33
N ASP A 85 3.33 -14.75 9.89
CA ASP A 85 2.88 -15.82 10.76
C ASP A 85 1.66 -16.50 10.14
N ILE A 86 1.82 -17.76 9.76
CA ILE A 86 0.78 -18.61 9.18
C ILE A 86 0.46 -19.72 10.17
N CYS A 87 -0.82 -19.99 10.40
CA CYS A 87 -1.24 -21.06 11.30
C CYS A 87 -2.52 -21.73 10.80
N ASN A 88 -2.59 -23.05 11.00
CA ASN A 88 -3.83 -23.82 11.07
C ASN A 88 -3.94 -24.36 12.47
N ARG A 89 -4.92 -23.87 13.22
CA ARG A 89 -5.18 -24.17 14.63
C ARG A 89 -6.41 -25.04 14.73
N VAL A 90 -6.34 -26.10 15.52
CA VAL A 90 -7.44 -27.04 15.77
C VAL A 90 -7.60 -27.24 17.28
N SER A 91 -8.78 -27.04 17.80
CA SER A 91 -9.10 -27.22 19.23
C SER A 91 -8.06 -26.54 20.14
N SER A 92 -7.70 -25.30 19.86
CA SER A 92 -6.70 -24.49 20.56
C SER A 92 -5.24 -24.95 20.44
N SER A 93 -4.95 -25.96 19.62
CA SER A 93 -3.59 -26.42 19.32
C SER A 93 -3.14 -25.93 17.94
N ASN A 94 -1.94 -25.35 17.85
CA ASN A 94 -1.36 -24.92 16.59
C ASN A 94 -0.76 -26.13 15.84
N ASN A 95 -1.62 -26.87 15.13
CA ASN A 95 -1.21 -28.07 14.37
C ASN A 95 -0.27 -27.72 13.24
N THR A 96 -0.42 -26.54 12.68
CA THR A 96 0.52 -25.95 11.73
C THR A 96 0.87 -24.55 12.21
N ARG A 97 2.16 -24.21 12.22
CA ARG A 97 2.59 -22.81 12.39
C ARG A 97 3.94 -22.57 11.73
N LEU A 98 3.98 -21.63 10.81
CA LEU A 98 5.21 -21.13 10.18
C LEU A 98 5.36 -19.64 10.47
N VAL A 99 6.49 -19.24 11.08
CA VAL A 99 6.82 -17.83 11.33
C VAL A 99 8.16 -17.54 10.68
N THR A 100 8.21 -16.54 9.81
CA THR A 100 9.44 -16.17 9.10
C THR A 100 10.48 -15.56 10.05
N ASN A 101 11.79 -15.73 9.75
CA ASN A 101 12.82 -14.88 10.32
C ASN A 101 12.88 -13.52 9.61
N ARG A 102 12.47 -13.48 8.33
CA ARG A 102 12.32 -12.26 7.56
C ARG A 102 11.28 -11.34 8.19
N VAL A 103 11.60 -10.05 8.23
CA VAL A 103 10.69 -8.97 8.64
C VAL A 103 10.23 -8.16 7.42
N PHE A 104 9.02 -7.59 7.50
CA PHE A 104 8.35 -6.86 6.41
C PHE A 104 8.12 -5.41 6.84
N ARG A 105 9.15 -4.56 6.75
CA ARG A 105 9.16 -3.17 7.25
C ARG A 105 9.28 -2.12 6.16
N ASP A 106 9.15 -2.49 4.92
CA ASP A 106 9.15 -1.55 3.81
C ASP A 106 7.71 -1.23 3.38
N PRO A 107 7.17 -0.05 3.72
CA PRO A 107 5.82 0.36 3.37
C PRO A 107 5.71 0.80 1.89
N SER A 108 6.82 0.89 1.18
CA SER A 108 6.84 1.23 -0.25
C SER A 108 6.80 0.00 -1.16
N ALA A 109 7.06 -1.20 -0.61
CA ALA A 109 7.20 -2.42 -1.39
C ALA A 109 5.91 -3.22 -1.48
N TRP A 110 5.61 -3.70 -2.68
CA TRP A 110 4.66 -4.79 -2.89
C TRP A 110 5.36 -6.14 -2.68
N TYR A 111 4.72 -7.03 -1.93
CA TYR A 111 5.15 -8.40 -1.72
C TYR A 111 4.15 -9.36 -2.34
N HIS A 112 4.61 -10.37 -3.05
CA HIS A 112 3.81 -11.52 -3.45
C HIS A 112 3.95 -12.61 -2.40
N ILE A 113 2.85 -13.03 -1.78
CA ILE A 113 2.81 -14.08 -0.77
C ILE A 113 2.04 -15.27 -1.34
N VAL A 114 2.62 -16.48 -1.21
CA VAL A 114 1.93 -17.73 -1.51
C VAL A 114 2.06 -18.67 -0.33
N VAL A 115 0.93 -19.17 0.15
CA VAL A 115 0.82 -20.17 1.22
C VAL A 115 0.10 -21.37 0.64
N ALA A 116 0.78 -22.49 0.49
CA ALA A 116 0.29 -23.67 -0.22
C ALA A 116 0.36 -24.90 0.65
N PHE A 117 -0.76 -25.62 0.75
CA PHE A 117 -0.94 -26.82 1.58
C PHE A 117 -1.18 -28.05 0.71
N ASP A 118 -0.53 -29.17 1.07
CA ASP A 118 -0.85 -30.55 0.69
C ASP A 118 -0.44 -31.45 1.85
N THR A 119 -1.35 -31.74 2.76
CA THR A 119 -1.03 -32.50 3.97
C THR A 119 -0.83 -33.99 3.65
N SER A 120 -1.22 -34.46 2.47
CA SER A 120 -0.99 -35.85 2.04
C SER A 120 0.47 -36.19 1.72
N ASP A 121 1.34 -35.14 1.54
CA ASP A 121 2.78 -35.38 1.24
C ASP A 121 3.46 -36.13 2.40
N GLY A 122 4.27 -37.13 2.05
CA GLY A 122 5.03 -37.95 3.00
C GLY A 122 6.08 -37.18 3.80
N THR A 123 6.57 -36.04 3.23
CA THR A 123 7.60 -35.17 3.84
C THR A 123 6.96 -33.99 4.52
N ALA A 124 7.08 -33.87 5.84
CA ALA A 124 6.43 -32.82 6.63
C ALA A 124 6.67 -31.41 6.07
N ALA A 125 7.92 -31.07 5.70
CA ALA A 125 8.28 -29.74 5.17
C ALA A 125 7.70 -29.42 3.77
N ASN A 126 7.08 -30.37 3.10
CA ASN A 126 6.37 -30.19 1.85
C ASN A 126 4.87 -30.00 2.04
N ARG A 127 4.32 -30.40 3.21
CA ARG A 127 2.87 -30.26 3.50
C ARG A 127 2.42 -28.82 3.56
N VAL A 128 3.32 -27.89 3.93
CA VAL A 128 3.06 -26.45 3.89
C VAL A 128 4.26 -25.73 3.30
N LYS A 129 4.05 -25.00 2.23
CA LYS A 129 5.07 -24.20 1.56
C LYS A 129 4.69 -22.73 1.66
N LEU A 130 5.65 -21.90 2.04
CA LEU A 130 5.52 -20.44 2.09
C LEU A 130 6.49 -19.82 1.10
N TYR A 131 5.99 -18.92 0.23
CA TYR A 131 6.81 -18.17 -0.70
C TYR A 131 6.62 -16.68 -0.52
N VAL A 132 7.70 -15.94 -0.72
CA VAL A 132 7.72 -14.47 -0.79
C VAL A 132 8.44 -14.08 -2.06
N ASN A 133 7.78 -13.36 -2.95
CA ASN A 133 8.32 -12.94 -4.25
C ASN A 133 8.99 -14.12 -5.01
N GLY A 134 8.26 -15.23 -5.14
CA GLY A 134 8.73 -16.43 -5.81
C GLY A 134 9.73 -17.30 -5.03
N GLN A 135 10.25 -16.85 -3.92
CA GLN A 135 11.28 -17.51 -3.13
C GLN A 135 10.67 -18.31 -1.99
N LYS A 136 10.88 -19.65 -1.96
CA LYS A 136 10.45 -20.51 -0.84
C LYS A 136 11.17 -20.08 0.44
N GLN A 137 10.40 -19.83 1.49
CA GLN A 137 10.94 -19.44 2.79
C GLN A 137 11.37 -20.67 3.58
N THR A 138 12.67 -20.84 3.75
CA THR A 138 13.29 -21.96 4.50
C THR A 138 13.88 -21.49 5.83
N SER A 139 14.14 -20.19 5.98
CA SER A 139 14.58 -19.58 7.23
C SER A 139 13.37 -19.19 8.07
N LEU A 140 12.96 -20.07 8.97
CA LEU A 140 11.79 -19.92 9.82
C LEU A 140 12.19 -19.85 11.29
N GLY A 141 11.59 -18.94 12.04
CA GLY A 141 11.72 -18.84 13.50
C GLY A 141 10.84 -19.88 14.22
N THR A 142 9.71 -20.25 13.58
CA THR A 142 8.85 -21.37 13.99
C THR A 142 8.51 -22.18 12.76
N ALA A 143 8.61 -23.50 12.85
CA ALA A 143 8.27 -24.44 11.79
C ALA A 143 7.60 -25.69 12.36
N THR A 144 6.28 -25.59 12.60
CA THR A 144 5.42 -26.72 12.96
C THR A 144 4.62 -27.10 11.74
N TYR A 145 4.72 -28.35 11.30
CA TYR A 145 4.02 -28.86 10.14
C TYR A 145 2.87 -29.79 10.56
N PRO A 146 1.75 -29.83 9.82
CA PRO A 146 0.62 -30.70 10.12
C PRO A 146 1.02 -32.17 10.07
N SER A 147 0.25 -33.05 10.73
CA SER A 147 0.37 -34.49 10.51
C SER A 147 0.02 -34.83 9.06
N GLN A 148 0.44 -36.01 8.61
CA GLN A 148 0.06 -36.46 7.28
C GLN A 148 -1.45 -36.72 7.23
N ASN A 149 -2.11 -36.23 6.18
CA ASN A 149 -3.56 -36.29 5.94
C ASN A 149 -4.40 -35.52 6.96
N ASP A 150 -3.83 -34.55 7.69
CA ASP A 150 -4.62 -33.58 8.47
C ASP A 150 -5.49 -32.73 7.55
N ASP A 151 -6.72 -32.45 7.96
CA ASP A 151 -7.58 -31.52 7.24
C ASP A 151 -7.15 -30.06 7.46
N LEU A 152 -7.35 -29.26 6.42
CA LEU A 152 -7.15 -27.81 6.48
C LEU A 152 -8.46 -27.15 6.90
N GLU A 153 -8.52 -26.68 8.14
CA GLU A 153 -9.74 -26.10 8.73
C GLU A 153 -10.25 -24.88 7.95
N GLY A 154 -9.36 -24.07 7.39
CA GLY A 154 -9.71 -22.95 6.52
C GLY A 154 -10.33 -23.35 5.18
N ASN A 155 -10.44 -24.63 4.84
CA ASN A 155 -11.09 -25.13 3.62
C ASN A 155 -12.22 -26.12 3.95
N THR A 156 -13.07 -25.77 4.88
CA THR A 156 -14.20 -26.59 5.34
C THR A 156 -15.52 -25.90 4.99
N ASN A 157 -16.53 -26.67 4.58
CA ASN A 157 -17.88 -26.14 4.34
C ASN A 157 -18.46 -25.50 5.61
N GLY A 158 -19.09 -24.34 5.47
CA GLY A 158 -19.66 -23.56 6.57
C GLY A 158 -18.67 -22.65 7.29
N ILE A 159 -17.40 -22.63 6.89
CA ILE A 159 -16.36 -21.78 7.49
C ILE A 159 -16.37 -20.39 6.84
N PRO A 160 -16.49 -19.30 7.64
CA PRO A 160 -16.32 -17.94 7.14
C PRO A 160 -14.84 -17.65 6.88
N HIS A 161 -14.61 -17.03 5.73
CA HIS A 161 -13.34 -16.41 5.33
C HIS A 161 -13.45 -14.91 5.49
N SER A 162 -12.48 -14.29 6.16
CA SER A 162 -12.38 -12.84 6.33
C SER A 162 -11.01 -12.34 5.87
N TRP A 163 -11.00 -11.37 4.98
CA TRP A 163 -9.80 -10.64 4.55
C TRP A 163 -9.79 -9.27 5.19
N GLY A 164 -8.64 -8.90 5.76
CA GLY A 164 -8.40 -7.60 6.38
C GLY A 164 -8.52 -7.55 7.89
N CYS A 165 -8.96 -8.62 8.57
CA CYS A 165 -9.09 -8.65 10.03
C CYS A 165 -9.11 -10.06 10.62
N ASP A 166 -9.13 -10.14 11.97
CA ASP A 166 -9.63 -11.32 12.69
C ASP A 166 -11.16 -11.30 12.72
N GLY A 167 -11.78 -12.04 11.81
CA GLY A 167 -13.24 -12.10 11.73
C GLY A 167 -13.94 -12.70 12.94
N VAL A 168 -13.19 -13.36 13.85
CA VAL A 168 -13.76 -13.88 15.12
C VAL A 168 -14.03 -12.75 16.11
N ASN A 169 -13.00 -11.91 16.32
CA ASN A 169 -13.01 -10.88 17.36
C ASN A 169 -13.32 -9.48 16.79
N ASN A 170 -13.30 -9.32 15.47
CA ASN A 170 -13.39 -8.03 14.79
C ASN A 170 -12.30 -7.07 15.29
N ASP A 171 -11.07 -7.54 15.26
CA ASP A 171 -9.87 -6.80 15.64
C ASP A 171 -8.67 -7.15 14.75
N GLU A 172 -7.45 -6.78 15.13
CA GLU A 172 -6.21 -7.02 14.38
C GLU A 172 -6.29 -6.55 12.93
N TYR A 173 -7.04 -5.48 12.64
CA TYR A 173 -7.25 -4.98 11.28
C TYR A 173 -5.95 -4.68 10.55
N PHE A 174 -5.92 -5.05 9.27
CA PHE A 174 -4.78 -4.79 8.38
C PHE A 174 -4.85 -3.36 7.82
N ASP A 175 -3.71 -2.66 7.85
CA ASP A 175 -3.52 -1.39 7.15
C ASP A 175 -2.60 -1.59 5.94
N GLY A 176 -3.07 -1.20 4.74
CA GLY A 176 -2.32 -1.33 3.51
C GLY A 176 -3.18 -1.66 2.30
N TYR A 177 -2.60 -2.42 1.38
CA TYR A 177 -3.25 -2.75 0.11
C TYR A 177 -3.19 -4.25 -0.18
N LEU A 178 -4.25 -4.78 -0.76
CA LEU A 178 -4.31 -6.14 -1.33
C LEU A 178 -4.62 -6.06 -2.82
N SER A 179 -4.00 -6.95 -3.60
CA SER A 179 -4.25 -7.05 -5.04
C SER A 179 -4.09 -8.48 -5.53
N GLU A 180 -4.82 -8.85 -6.58
CA GLU A 180 -4.79 -10.20 -7.17
C GLU A 180 -4.82 -11.30 -6.10
N VAL A 181 -5.91 -11.32 -5.34
CA VAL A 181 -6.12 -12.30 -4.27
C VAL A 181 -6.71 -13.56 -4.86
N HIS A 182 -6.08 -14.70 -4.58
CA HIS A 182 -6.53 -16.02 -5.02
C HIS A 182 -6.65 -16.95 -3.82
N PHE A 183 -7.71 -17.73 -3.80
CA PHE A 183 -7.79 -18.99 -3.07
C PHE A 183 -8.06 -20.11 -4.07
N VAL A 184 -7.17 -21.09 -4.12
CA VAL A 184 -7.32 -22.30 -4.95
C VAL A 184 -7.64 -23.47 -4.04
N ASP A 185 -8.86 -23.98 -4.14
CA ASP A 185 -9.33 -25.13 -3.40
C ASP A 185 -8.86 -26.44 -4.04
N GLY A 186 -8.35 -27.34 -3.23
CA GLY A 186 -8.01 -28.70 -3.62
C GLY A 186 -6.67 -28.90 -4.33
N ALA A 187 -5.80 -27.89 -4.34
CA ALA A 187 -4.47 -28.02 -4.94
C ALA A 187 -3.39 -27.20 -4.22
N GLN A 188 -2.22 -27.81 -4.01
CA GLN A 188 -0.99 -27.10 -3.64
C GLN A 188 -0.34 -26.57 -4.92
N LYS A 189 -0.24 -25.25 -5.05
CA LYS A 189 0.38 -24.55 -6.18
C LYS A 189 1.74 -23.99 -5.81
N GLU A 190 2.57 -23.79 -6.81
CA GLU A 190 3.86 -23.11 -6.66
C GLU A 190 3.71 -21.60 -6.89
N ALA A 191 4.66 -20.79 -6.40
CA ALA A 191 4.63 -19.36 -6.65
C ALA A 191 4.68 -19.02 -8.15
N THR A 192 5.31 -19.86 -8.97
CA THR A 192 5.40 -19.71 -10.42
C THR A 192 4.09 -19.92 -11.18
N ASP A 193 3.03 -20.38 -10.50
CA ASP A 193 1.67 -20.38 -11.06
C ASP A 193 1.07 -18.97 -11.12
N PHE A 194 1.50 -18.04 -10.23
CA PHE A 194 0.94 -16.71 -10.04
C PHE A 194 1.92 -15.57 -10.33
N GLY A 195 3.18 -15.88 -10.52
CA GLY A 195 4.23 -14.91 -10.82
C GLY A 195 5.37 -15.55 -11.61
N GLU A 196 6.24 -14.70 -12.13
CA GLU A 196 7.43 -15.11 -12.88
C GLU A 196 8.55 -14.09 -12.70
N VAL A 197 9.77 -14.48 -13.04
CA VAL A 197 10.91 -13.55 -13.07
C VAL A 197 11.00 -12.96 -14.48
N ASN A 198 11.01 -11.64 -14.61
CA ASN A 198 11.18 -10.98 -15.90
C ASN A 198 12.66 -11.00 -16.37
N ASP A 199 12.93 -10.44 -17.54
CA ASP A 199 14.27 -10.41 -18.14
C ASP A 199 15.27 -9.59 -17.29
N ASP A 200 14.79 -8.71 -16.41
CA ASP A 200 15.61 -7.89 -15.51
C ASP A 200 15.86 -8.58 -14.14
N GLY A 201 15.37 -9.81 -13.96
CA GLY A 201 15.49 -10.55 -12.71
C GLY A 201 14.50 -10.14 -11.63
N VAL A 202 13.46 -9.37 -11.97
CA VAL A 202 12.43 -8.91 -11.03
C VAL A 202 11.25 -9.89 -11.04
N TRP A 203 10.74 -10.21 -9.83
CA TRP A 203 9.52 -11.00 -9.67
C TRP A 203 8.30 -10.15 -10.00
N ILE A 204 7.54 -10.57 -11.02
CA ILE A 204 6.36 -9.87 -11.54
C ILE A 204 5.12 -10.78 -11.51
N PRO A 205 3.89 -10.20 -11.53
CA PRO A 205 2.67 -10.98 -11.61
C PRO A 205 2.54 -11.77 -12.92
N LYS A 206 1.86 -12.92 -12.81
CA LYS A 206 1.47 -13.78 -13.93
C LYS A 206 0.01 -14.18 -13.79
N ALA A 207 -0.73 -14.23 -14.88
CA ALA A 207 -2.12 -14.64 -14.88
C ALA A 207 -2.25 -16.13 -14.50
N TYR A 208 -2.96 -16.41 -13.41
CA TYR A 208 -3.36 -17.77 -13.07
C TYR A 208 -4.44 -18.28 -14.04
N ARG A 209 -4.23 -19.47 -14.62
CA ARG A 209 -5.11 -20.02 -15.70
C ARG A 209 -5.64 -21.41 -15.41
N SER A 210 -5.38 -21.96 -14.23
CA SER A 210 -5.87 -23.28 -13.83
C SER A 210 -7.21 -23.16 -13.07
N SER A 211 -7.84 -24.30 -12.78
CA SER A 211 -9.08 -24.35 -11.98
C SER A 211 -8.87 -23.82 -10.57
N TYR A 212 -9.89 -23.18 -10.04
CA TYR A 212 -9.94 -22.72 -8.65
C TYR A 212 -10.52 -23.75 -7.68
N GLY A 213 -11.04 -24.89 -8.19
CA GLY A 213 -11.77 -25.88 -7.38
C GLY A 213 -13.15 -25.35 -6.97
N THR A 214 -13.85 -26.06 -6.08
CA THR A 214 -15.26 -25.77 -5.73
C THR A 214 -15.41 -24.50 -4.89
N ASN A 215 -14.55 -24.34 -3.88
CA ASN A 215 -14.59 -23.20 -2.94
C ASN A 215 -13.60 -22.07 -3.28
N GLY A 216 -12.82 -22.23 -4.36
CA GLY A 216 -11.84 -21.25 -4.73
C GLY A 216 -12.47 -19.94 -5.26
N TYR A 217 -11.73 -18.84 -5.12
CA TYR A 217 -12.16 -17.51 -5.56
C TYR A 217 -10.97 -16.66 -5.99
N ARG A 218 -11.28 -15.55 -6.69
CA ARG A 218 -10.28 -14.55 -7.10
C ARG A 218 -10.82 -13.13 -6.99
N PHE A 219 -10.07 -12.21 -6.39
CA PHE A 219 -10.38 -10.78 -6.37
C PHE A 219 -9.36 -9.99 -7.17
N GLN A 220 -9.87 -9.23 -8.13
CA GLN A 220 -9.10 -8.29 -8.95
C GLN A 220 -9.43 -6.82 -8.60
N PHE A 221 -10.45 -6.59 -7.77
CA PHE A 221 -10.91 -5.27 -7.33
C PHE A 221 -11.25 -4.31 -8.48
N LEU A 222 -11.83 -4.85 -9.56
CA LEU A 222 -12.17 -4.09 -10.78
C LEU A 222 -13.43 -3.23 -10.63
N GLN A 223 -14.24 -3.52 -9.61
CA GLN A 223 -15.53 -2.92 -9.38
C GLN A 223 -15.52 -2.01 -8.16
N THR A 224 -16.47 -1.08 -8.09
CA THR A 224 -16.56 -0.07 -7.02
C THR A 224 -17.86 -0.13 -6.22
N GLY A 225 -18.76 -1.04 -6.56
CA GLY A 225 -20.02 -1.26 -5.83
C GLY A 225 -19.79 -1.87 -4.45
N THR A 226 -20.75 -1.70 -3.55
CA THR A 226 -20.67 -2.19 -2.17
C THR A 226 -21.51 -3.45 -1.92
N SER A 227 -22.23 -3.94 -2.92
CA SER A 227 -23.03 -5.17 -2.79
C SER A 227 -22.18 -6.42 -3.04
N ALA A 228 -22.55 -7.54 -2.38
CA ALA A 228 -21.93 -8.85 -2.60
C ALA A 228 -22.43 -9.47 -3.93
N ASN A 229 -21.94 -8.95 -5.04
CA ASN A 229 -22.26 -9.42 -6.39
C ASN A 229 -21.15 -9.06 -7.38
N ALA A 230 -21.30 -9.42 -8.65
CA ALA A 230 -20.33 -9.18 -9.70
C ALA A 230 -19.96 -7.70 -9.96
N SER A 231 -20.70 -6.74 -9.40
CA SER A 231 -20.42 -5.29 -9.49
C SER A 231 -19.79 -4.74 -8.21
N GLY A 232 -19.58 -5.56 -7.17
CA GLY A 232 -19.02 -5.15 -5.91
C GLY A 232 -17.49 -5.20 -5.87
N ILE A 233 -16.87 -4.47 -4.95
CA ILE A 233 -15.41 -4.50 -4.69
C ILE A 233 -14.95 -5.95 -4.42
N GLY A 234 -15.73 -6.74 -3.67
CA GLY A 234 -15.50 -8.16 -3.37
C GLY A 234 -15.98 -9.13 -4.46
N ALA A 235 -16.12 -8.68 -5.71
CA ALA A 235 -16.53 -9.53 -6.81
C ALA A 235 -15.52 -10.64 -7.10
N ASP A 236 -15.97 -11.89 -7.03
CA ASP A 236 -15.21 -13.04 -7.46
C ASP A 236 -15.13 -13.12 -8.99
N THR A 237 -13.93 -13.26 -9.52
CA THR A 237 -13.63 -13.40 -10.94
C THR A 237 -13.05 -14.77 -11.30
N SER A 238 -13.14 -15.75 -10.40
CA SER A 238 -12.70 -17.14 -10.62
C SER A 238 -13.67 -17.94 -11.50
N GLY A 239 -14.94 -17.51 -11.55
CA GLY A 239 -16.05 -18.22 -12.19
C GLY A 239 -16.91 -19.04 -11.21
N ASN A 240 -16.63 -19.00 -9.91
CA ASN A 240 -17.39 -19.74 -8.88
C ASN A 240 -18.45 -18.87 -8.18
N ASP A 241 -18.57 -17.57 -8.55
CA ASP A 241 -19.55 -16.62 -8.00
C ASP A 241 -19.52 -16.47 -6.47
N LYS A 242 -18.33 -16.62 -5.87
CA LYS A 242 -18.10 -16.44 -4.43
C LYS A 242 -17.88 -14.95 -4.10
N HIS A 243 -18.91 -14.13 -4.30
CA HIS A 243 -18.83 -12.69 -4.06
C HIS A 243 -18.86 -12.38 -2.57
N PHE A 244 -17.86 -11.65 -2.07
CA PHE A 244 -17.71 -11.32 -0.66
C PHE A 244 -18.53 -10.10 -0.24
N THR A 245 -19.11 -10.19 0.96
CA THR A 245 -19.73 -9.06 1.65
C THR A 245 -18.64 -8.10 2.12
N LEU A 246 -18.96 -6.80 2.07
CA LEU A 246 -18.04 -5.72 2.45
C LEU A 246 -18.50 -5.09 3.75
N THR A 247 -17.58 -4.86 4.66
CA THR A 247 -17.76 -4.02 5.84
C THR A 247 -16.82 -2.83 5.74
N ASN A 248 -17.35 -1.61 5.86
CA ASN A 248 -16.60 -0.36 5.89
C ASN A 248 -15.64 -0.13 4.71
N LEU A 249 -16.01 -0.63 3.54
CA LEU A 249 -15.31 -0.40 2.27
C LEU A 249 -16.23 0.36 1.30
N ALA A 250 -15.66 1.30 0.55
CA ALA A 250 -16.35 2.15 -0.40
C ALA A 250 -15.54 2.30 -1.70
N ALA A 251 -16.12 2.89 -2.72
CA ALA A 251 -15.49 3.08 -4.04
C ALA A 251 -14.11 3.75 -3.98
N ILE A 252 -13.89 4.63 -3.00
CA ILE A 252 -12.61 5.33 -2.80
C ILE A 252 -11.48 4.39 -2.32
N ASP A 253 -11.82 3.20 -1.82
CA ASP A 253 -10.85 2.22 -1.36
C ASP A 253 -10.34 1.33 -2.50
N VAL A 254 -10.95 1.41 -3.68
CA VAL A 254 -10.38 0.85 -4.90
C VAL A 254 -9.28 1.78 -5.39
N ALA A 255 -8.06 1.28 -5.39
CA ALA A 255 -6.87 2.06 -5.72
C ALA A 255 -6.23 1.56 -7.03
N ILE A 256 -5.52 2.46 -7.72
CA ILE A 256 -4.71 2.13 -8.91
C ILE A 256 -3.23 1.92 -8.58
N ASP A 257 -2.86 2.01 -7.30
CA ASP A 257 -1.56 1.59 -6.78
C ASP A 257 -1.51 0.06 -6.77
N THR A 258 -0.65 -0.53 -7.58
CA THR A 258 -0.60 -1.98 -7.83
C THR A 258 0.83 -2.47 -7.93
N PRO A 259 1.10 -3.78 -7.81
CA PRO A 259 2.44 -4.32 -8.00
C PRO A 259 3.00 -4.09 -9.42
N THR A 260 2.15 -3.78 -10.39
CA THR A 260 2.58 -3.47 -11.77
C THR A 260 2.72 -1.98 -12.06
N ASN A 261 2.26 -1.12 -11.17
CA ASN A 261 2.52 0.31 -11.16
C ASN A 261 2.39 0.85 -9.72
N ASN A 262 3.49 0.83 -9.00
CA ASN A 262 3.54 1.25 -7.61
C ASN A 262 3.67 2.77 -7.52
N PHE A 263 2.71 3.42 -6.87
CA PHE A 263 2.71 4.87 -6.62
C PHE A 263 3.43 5.21 -5.32
N ALA A 264 3.99 6.39 -5.25
CA ALA A 264 4.52 6.92 -4.01
C ALA A 264 3.41 7.05 -2.96
N THR A 265 3.82 6.95 -1.70
CA THR A 265 3.01 7.23 -0.51
C THR A 265 3.85 8.05 0.46
N LEU A 266 3.33 8.46 1.58
CA LEU A 266 4.13 8.98 2.68
C LEU A 266 4.93 7.84 3.33
N ASN A 267 6.11 8.14 3.90
CA ASN A 267 7.02 7.15 4.45
C ASN A 267 7.05 7.17 6.00
N PRO A 268 6.25 6.35 6.67
CA PRO A 268 6.22 6.31 8.15
C PRO A 268 7.53 5.83 8.77
N ALA A 269 8.42 5.18 8.01
CA ALA A 269 9.75 4.79 8.49
C ALA A 269 10.74 5.95 8.55
N ASN A 270 10.43 7.09 7.90
CA ASN A 270 11.25 8.29 7.88
C ASN A 270 10.43 9.52 8.36
N LYS A 271 9.94 9.44 9.59
CA LYS A 271 9.16 10.51 10.22
C LYS A 271 9.96 11.23 11.30
N PHE A 272 9.67 12.51 11.48
CA PHE A 272 10.10 13.30 12.61
C PHE A 272 8.89 13.64 13.50
N GLY A 273 9.06 13.54 14.83
CA GLY A 273 7.98 13.77 15.79
C GLY A 273 6.96 12.62 15.86
N SER A 274 5.80 12.89 16.44
CA SER A 274 4.78 11.88 16.75
C SER A 274 3.65 11.79 15.73
N CYS A 275 3.88 12.22 14.48
CA CYS A 275 2.88 12.10 13.43
C CYS A 275 2.51 10.63 13.13
N VAL A 276 1.28 10.47 12.67
CA VAL A 276 0.73 9.20 12.22
C VAL A 276 0.29 9.30 10.76
N VAL A 277 0.21 8.17 10.11
CA VAL A 277 -0.31 8.03 8.75
C VAL A 277 -1.50 7.07 8.75
N SER A 278 -2.37 7.22 7.77
CA SER A 278 -3.54 6.37 7.56
C SER A 278 -3.89 6.31 6.08
N LYS A 279 -4.94 5.57 5.73
CA LYS A 279 -5.43 5.41 4.37
C LYS A 279 -4.34 4.97 3.40
N GLY A 280 -3.62 3.90 3.79
CA GLY A 280 -2.52 3.37 2.99
C GLY A 280 -1.35 4.34 2.88
N ASN A 281 -1.04 5.08 3.93
CA ASN A 281 0.01 6.10 3.99
C ASN A 281 -0.21 7.31 3.06
N LEU A 282 -1.44 7.66 2.78
CA LEU A 282 -1.77 8.85 1.99
C LEU A 282 -2.29 10.02 2.83
N GLU A 283 -2.69 9.78 4.07
CA GLU A 283 -3.13 10.81 4.99
C GLU A 283 -2.15 11.00 6.14
N TYR A 284 -1.74 12.24 6.35
CA TYR A 284 -0.87 12.69 7.44
C TYR A 284 -1.71 13.33 8.55
N ASP A 285 -1.43 12.96 9.79
CA ASP A 285 -1.92 13.61 10.98
C ASP A 285 -0.76 13.90 11.94
N SER A 286 -0.57 15.16 12.31
CA SER A 286 0.51 15.54 13.22
C SER A 286 0.38 14.98 14.64
N ASN A 287 -0.83 14.63 15.06
CA ASN A 287 -1.17 14.07 16.37
C ASN A 287 -0.49 14.76 17.58
N SER A 288 0.04 15.98 17.40
CA SER A 288 0.85 16.68 18.39
C SER A 288 0.91 18.17 18.12
N SER A 289 1.04 18.97 19.17
CA SER A 289 1.33 20.41 19.09
C SER A 289 2.82 20.72 18.87
N SER A 290 3.71 19.75 18.97
CA SER A 290 5.15 19.91 18.69
C SER A 290 5.43 19.56 17.23
N GLY A 291 6.26 20.34 16.55
CA GLY A 291 6.58 20.15 15.14
C GLY A 291 6.83 18.69 14.75
N SER A 292 6.13 18.23 13.75
CA SER A 292 6.32 16.90 13.17
C SER A 292 6.34 17.02 11.65
N SER A 293 7.02 16.09 10.99
CA SER A 293 7.16 16.12 9.53
C SER A 293 7.29 14.72 8.95
N LEU A 294 6.97 14.60 7.67
CA LEU A 294 7.00 13.37 6.91
C LEU A 294 7.32 13.66 5.44
N VAL A 295 7.90 12.69 4.76
CA VAL A 295 8.26 12.79 3.33
C VAL A 295 7.71 11.58 2.57
N SER A 296 7.63 11.71 1.24
CA SER A 296 7.21 10.63 0.35
C SER A 296 8.16 9.41 0.39
N SER A 297 7.61 8.23 0.11
CA SER A 297 8.35 6.96 0.05
C SER A 297 9.27 6.86 -1.17
N ILE A 298 8.95 7.61 -2.22
CA ILE A 298 9.77 7.77 -3.43
C ILE A 298 10.28 9.20 -3.44
N ALA A 299 11.59 9.35 -3.63
CA ALA A 299 12.28 10.63 -3.76
C ALA A 299 13.20 10.55 -4.97
N PRO A 300 12.75 11.04 -6.13
CA PRO A 300 13.53 11.03 -7.37
C PRO A 300 14.73 11.97 -7.31
N SER A 301 15.73 11.74 -8.16
CA SER A 301 16.90 12.60 -8.32
C SER A 301 16.89 13.42 -9.60
N ASN A 302 15.99 13.13 -10.53
CA ASN A 302 15.82 13.77 -11.83
C ASN A 302 14.37 13.62 -12.30
N GLY A 303 14.03 14.22 -13.42
CA GLY A 303 12.71 14.16 -14.04
C GLY A 303 11.75 15.22 -13.52
N LYS A 304 10.52 15.19 -14.05
CA LYS A 304 9.46 16.19 -13.78
C LYS A 304 8.23 15.50 -13.21
N TRP A 305 7.86 15.87 -11.99
CA TRP A 305 6.87 15.14 -11.18
C TRP A 305 5.74 16.04 -10.74
N TYR A 306 4.51 15.51 -10.73
CA TYR A 306 3.32 16.22 -10.26
C TYR A 306 2.65 15.46 -9.12
N VAL A 307 2.26 16.22 -8.09
CA VAL A 307 1.58 15.70 -6.89
C VAL A 307 0.55 16.73 -6.42
N GLU A 308 -0.58 16.25 -5.93
CA GLU A 308 -1.59 17.08 -5.27
C GLU A 308 -1.66 16.80 -3.78
N VAL A 309 -1.92 17.82 -2.99
CA VAL A 309 -2.13 17.71 -1.54
C VAL A 309 -3.39 18.43 -1.17
N LYS A 310 -4.37 17.71 -0.64
CA LYS A 310 -5.58 18.31 -0.07
C LYS A 310 -5.33 18.69 1.38
N ALA A 311 -5.50 19.95 1.71
CA ALA A 311 -5.45 20.45 3.08
C ALA A 311 -6.71 19.98 3.84
N LEU A 312 -6.54 19.22 4.91
CA LEU A 312 -7.63 18.78 5.78
C LEU A 312 -7.80 19.69 7.00
N THR A 313 -6.80 20.52 7.27
CA THR A 313 -6.81 21.58 8.30
C THR A 313 -6.12 22.82 7.76
N SER A 314 -6.30 23.95 8.46
CA SER A 314 -5.77 25.26 8.07
C SER A 314 -4.41 25.60 8.71
N THR A 315 -3.62 24.64 9.17
CA THR A 315 -2.37 24.93 9.91
C THR A 315 -1.23 24.05 9.41
N ILE A 316 -1.07 23.95 8.10
CA ILE A 316 -0.14 23.02 7.47
C ILE A 316 0.90 23.74 6.61
N HIS A 317 2.10 23.20 6.57
CA HIS A 317 3.14 23.55 5.61
C HIS A 317 3.38 22.33 4.71
N ILE A 318 3.31 22.53 3.41
CA ILE A 318 3.46 21.45 2.40
C ILE A 318 4.42 21.90 1.31
N GLY A 319 5.19 20.96 0.78
CA GLY A 319 6.17 21.29 -0.25
C GLY A 319 7.10 20.14 -0.61
N VAL A 320 8.35 20.46 -0.81
CA VAL A 320 9.39 19.51 -1.16
C VAL A 320 10.60 19.66 -0.25
N SER A 321 11.30 18.57 0.03
CA SER A 321 12.57 18.61 0.75
C SER A 321 13.50 17.48 0.31
N GLU A 322 14.81 17.72 0.44
CA GLU A 322 15.81 16.69 0.24
C GLU A 322 15.66 15.60 1.31
N VAL A 323 15.74 14.33 0.89
CA VAL A 323 15.64 13.17 1.77
C VAL A 323 17.01 12.81 2.33
N GLY A 324 17.14 12.87 3.65
CA GLY A 324 18.34 12.47 4.38
C GLY A 324 18.07 12.42 5.88
N LEU A 325 18.92 11.76 6.64
CA LEU A 325 18.72 11.47 8.07
C LEU A 325 18.42 12.68 8.97
N ASP A 326 18.72 13.90 8.52
CA ASP A 326 18.49 15.13 9.29
C ASP A 326 17.61 16.17 8.55
N SER A 327 17.03 15.83 7.41
CA SER A 327 16.31 16.79 6.53
C SER A 327 14.99 17.29 7.10
N PHE A 328 14.46 16.61 8.11
CA PHE A 328 13.17 16.94 8.73
C PHE A 328 13.34 17.61 10.08
N ARG A 329 13.88 18.82 10.12
CA ARG A 329 13.82 19.60 11.36
C ARG A 329 12.78 20.68 11.22
N SER A 330 11.94 20.79 12.26
CA SER A 330 10.96 21.85 12.38
C SER A 330 11.58 23.22 12.13
N LYS A 331 10.78 24.14 11.58
CA LYS A 331 11.07 25.56 11.46
C LYS A 331 11.88 26.07 12.68
N GLY A 332 13.07 26.57 12.43
CA GLY A 332 13.95 27.16 13.47
C GLY A 332 15.18 26.36 13.85
N GLN A 333 15.43 25.21 13.26
CA GLN A 333 16.63 24.41 13.50
C GLN A 333 17.58 24.42 12.28
N GLY A 334 18.31 25.51 12.10
CA GLY A 334 19.52 25.60 11.29
C GLY A 334 19.38 25.16 9.83
N ALA A 335 19.04 26.07 8.96
CA ALA A 335 18.97 25.92 7.53
C ALA A 335 20.31 25.42 6.96
N SER A 336 20.35 24.20 6.47
CA SER A 336 21.45 23.70 5.65
C SER A 336 20.97 22.79 4.52
N ARG A 337 19.64 22.68 4.28
CA ARG A 337 19.10 21.75 3.30
C ARG A 337 17.97 22.38 2.50
N PRO A 338 17.98 22.16 1.16
CA PRO A 338 16.98 22.72 0.30
C PRO A 338 15.60 22.16 0.64
N ASN A 339 14.72 23.04 1.08
CA ASN A 339 13.30 22.78 1.17
C ASN A 339 12.53 24.00 0.65
N ILE A 340 11.41 23.76 -0.01
CA ILE A 340 10.44 24.78 -0.37
C ILE A 340 9.13 24.38 0.26
N ASN A 341 8.57 25.26 1.09
CA ASN A 341 7.31 25.04 1.77
C ASN A 341 6.33 26.18 1.47
N TYR A 342 5.11 25.80 1.08
CA TYR A 342 3.97 26.71 1.02
C TYR A 342 3.17 26.58 2.32
N GLN A 343 3.04 27.70 3.01
CA GLN A 343 2.36 27.79 4.29
C GLN A 343 0.90 28.15 4.11
N TYR A 344 0.03 27.64 4.97
CA TYR A 344 -1.40 27.97 4.95
C TYR A 344 -1.68 29.49 5.00
N GLY A 345 -0.82 30.27 5.67
CA GLY A 345 -0.89 31.73 5.76
C GLY A 345 -0.46 32.50 4.50
N GLY A 346 -0.10 31.77 3.43
CA GLY A 346 0.33 32.33 2.16
C GLY A 346 1.84 32.50 2.01
N GLY A 347 2.61 32.37 3.08
CA GLY A 347 4.07 32.44 2.99
C GLY A 347 4.67 31.29 2.18
N VAL A 348 5.63 31.59 1.30
CA VAL A 348 6.49 30.61 0.66
C VAL A 348 7.88 30.72 1.28
N GLU A 349 8.36 29.64 1.86
CA GLU A 349 9.68 29.58 2.49
C GLU A 349 10.63 28.76 1.64
N ILE A 350 11.86 29.25 1.47
CA ILE A 350 13.00 28.49 0.93
C ILE A 350 14.06 28.46 2.04
N ASP A 351 14.49 27.27 2.44
CA ASP A 351 15.49 27.07 3.49
C ASP A 351 15.18 27.80 4.80
N GLY A 352 13.91 27.84 5.16
CA GLY A 352 13.43 28.48 6.39
C GLY A 352 13.30 30.01 6.32
N SER A 353 13.61 30.62 5.17
CA SER A 353 13.44 32.06 4.94
C SER A 353 12.19 32.31 4.09
N ASN A 354 11.32 33.18 4.56
CA ASN A 354 10.15 33.63 3.77
C ASN A 354 10.63 34.45 2.56
N VAL A 355 10.37 33.95 1.36
CA VAL A 355 10.80 34.59 0.10
C VAL A 355 9.64 35.22 -0.65
N ASP A 356 8.40 34.82 -0.34
CA ASP A 356 7.21 35.30 -1.03
C ASP A 356 5.97 35.28 -0.12
N SER A 357 4.92 35.99 -0.52
CA SER A 357 3.64 36.03 0.17
C SER A 357 2.49 35.94 -0.82
N GLU A 358 1.91 34.77 -0.89
CA GLU A 358 0.86 34.38 -1.80
C GLU A 358 -0.52 34.30 -1.13
N ALA A 359 -1.53 33.87 -1.86
CA ALA A 359 -2.86 33.66 -1.31
C ALA A 359 -2.86 32.59 -0.20
N THR A 360 -3.55 32.86 0.90
CA THR A 360 -3.77 31.82 1.94
C THR A 360 -4.55 30.63 1.40
N PHE A 361 -4.31 29.46 1.94
CA PHE A 361 -5.16 28.29 1.68
C PHE A 361 -5.82 27.76 2.97
N THR A 362 -6.93 27.09 2.83
CA THR A 362 -7.76 26.61 3.92
C THR A 362 -8.14 25.15 3.74
N THR A 363 -8.88 24.61 4.69
CA THR A 363 -9.44 23.25 4.61
C THR A 363 -10.18 23.03 3.30
N ASN A 364 -9.90 21.89 2.66
CA ASN A 364 -10.36 21.44 1.35
C ASN A 364 -9.71 22.08 0.13
N ASP A 365 -8.87 23.11 0.27
CA ASP A 365 -8.05 23.55 -0.86
C ASP A 365 -7.09 22.43 -1.27
N ILE A 366 -6.87 22.28 -2.58
CA ILE A 366 -5.93 21.34 -3.15
C ILE A 366 -4.74 22.11 -3.71
N ILE A 367 -3.56 21.76 -3.22
CA ILE A 367 -2.31 22.37 -3.61
C ILE A 367 -1.56 21.40 -4.54
N GLY A 368 -1.32 21.83 -5.76
CA GLY A 368 -0.53 21.10 -6.75
C GLY A 368 0.94 21.50 -6.71
N PHE A 369 1.83 20.53 -6.88
CA PHE A 369 3.28 20.73 -6.95
C PHE A 369 3.81 20.13 -8.23
N ALA A 370 4.36 20.96 -9.12
CA ALA A 370 5.07 20.54 -10.32
C ALA A 370 6.58 20.71 -10.08
N LEU A 371 7.24 19.63 -9.70
CA LEU A 371 8.66 19.56 -9.35
C LEU A 371 9.47 19.18 -10.58
N ASN A 372 10.35 20.07 -11.02
CA ASN A 372 11.29 19.86 -12.12
C ASN A 372 12.71 19.73 -11.54
N LEU A 373 13.19 18.51 -11.42
CA LEU A 373 14.52 18.23 -10.89
C LEU A 373 15.63 18.40 -11.92
N ASP A 374 15.31 18.40 -13.20
CA ASP A 374 16.28 18.58 -14.27
C ASP A 374 16.82 20.02 -14.29
N ASP A 375 15.92 20.98 -14.02
CA ASP A 375 16.25 22.41 -13.97
C ASP A 375 16.32 22.96 -12.52
N GLY A 376 15.93 22.16 -11.51
CA GLY A 376 15.92 22.58 -10.10
C GLY A 376 14.82 23.57 -9.77
N GLU A 377 13.59 23.33 -10.25
CA GLU A 377 12.47 24.28 -10.17
C GLU A 377 11.22 23.64 -9.55
N LEU A 378 10.42 24.45 -8.86
CA LEU A 378 9.11 24.06 -8.34
C LEU A 378 8.06 25.10 -8.71
N ILE A 379 7.00 24.70 -9.41
CA ILE A 379 5.79 25.50 -9.59
C ILE A 379 4.72 24.99 -8.63
N ILE A 380 4.09 25.90 -7.92
CA ILE A 380 3.03 25.61 -6.95
C ILE A 380 1.69 26.10 -7.51
N TYR A 381 0.66 25.28 -7.34
CA TYR A 381 -0.71 25.58 -7.77
C TYR A 381 -1.63 25.58 -6.54
N LYS A 382 -2.55 26.53 -6.50
CA LYS A 382 -3.69 26.48 -5.58
C LYS A 382 -4.96 26.28 -6.38
N ASN A 383 -5.67 25.18 -6.11
CA ASN A 383 -6.92 24.84 -6.82
C ASN A 383 -6.79 24.93 -8.36
N GLY A 384 -5.70 24.38 -8.88
CA GLY A 384 -5.39 24.34 -10.31
C GLY A 384 -4.83 25.64 -10.90
N THR A 385 -4.74 26.72 -10.13
CA THR A 385 -4.17 28.00 -10.59
C THR A 385 -2.75 28.17 -10.03
N ALA A 386 -1.79 28.43 -10.89
CA ALA A 386 -0.40 28.66 -10.48
C ALA A 386 -0.31 29.95 -9.62
N ILE A 387 0.37 29.86 -8.48
CA ILE A 387 0.76 31.01 -7.69
C ILE A 387 2.02 31.67 -8.26
N ASN A 388 2.48 32.78 -7.70
CA ASN A 388 3.63 33.56 -8.19
C ASN A 388 3.53 33.87 -9.71
N SER A 389 2.31 34.11 -10.20
CA SER A 389 2.04 34.32 -11.63
C SER A 389 2.61 33.22 -12.54
N GLY A 390 2.79 31.99 -12.03
CA GLY A 390 3.37 30.85 -12.76
C GLY A 390 4.90 30.85 -12.80
N THR A 391 5.57 31.76 -12.11
CA THR A 391 7.03 31.75 -12.01
C THR A 391 7.47 30.65 -11.04
N ALA A 392 8.43 29.84 -11.44
CA ALA A 392 8.95 28.77 -10.61
C ALA A 392 9.79 29.31 -9.44
N TYR A 393 9.73 28.61 -8.32
CA TYR A 393 10.67 28.77 -7.22
C TYR A 393 11.88 27.87 -7.46
N ASN A 394 13.09 28.42 -7.31
CA ASN A 394 14.32 27.65 -7.53
C ASN A 394 14.66 26.81 -6.29
N LEU A 395 14.89 25.53 -6.49
CA LEU A 395 15.56 24.69 -5.52
C LEU A 395 16.99 25.20 -5.34
N HIS A 396 17.55 25.13 -4.15
CA HIS A 396 18.81 25.79 -3.82
C HIS A 396 19.96 25.51 -4.82
N THR A 397 20.66 26.56 -5.28
CA THR A 397 21.65 26.51 -6.36
C THR A 397 22.99 25.87 -5.99
N ASN A 398 23.24 25.52 -4.73
CA ASN A 398 24.54 25.09 -4.23
C ASN A 398 24.67 23.60 -3.93
N THR A 399 23.67 22.80 -4.21
CA THR A 399 23.72 21.35 -4.03
C THR A 399 23.34 20.68 -5.35
N THR A 400 24.02 19.60 -5.70
CA THR A 400 23.43 18.59 -6.56
C THR A 400 22.07 18.29 -5.97
N HIS A 401 20.98 18.53 -6.72
CA HIS A 401 19.62 18.26 -6.30
C HIS A 401 19.53 16.77 -5.98
N GLY A 402 19.87 16.41 -4.74
CA GLY A 402 19.82 15.04 -4.26
C GLY A 402 18.37 14.59 -4.17
N ASN A 403 18.14 13.32 -3.91
CA ASN A 403 16.82 12.72 -3.79
C ASN A 403 15.83 13.65 -3.08
N THR A 404 14.92 14.26 -3.85
CA THR A 404 13.95 15.25 -3.35
C THR A 404 12.58 14.60 -3.25
N GLY A 405 12.00 14.60 -2.04
CA GLY A 405 10.67 14.07 -1.76
C GLY A 405 9.65 15.16 -1.52
N PHE A 406 8.37 14.85 -1.72
CA PHE A 406 7.26 15.70 -1.32
C PHE A 406 7.06 15.61 0.18
N SER A 407 6.93 16.75 0.85
CA SER A 407 6.97 16.83 2.31
C SER A 407 5.75 17.52 2.90
N VAL A 408 5.47 17.20 4.15
CA VAL A 408 4.48 17.86 4.99
C VAL A 408 5.08 18.13 6.35
N GLN A 409 4.76 19.31 6.92
CA GLN A 409 5.20 19.73 8.23
C GLN A 409 4.07 20.40 9.01
N THR A 410 4.09 20.23 10.32
CA THR A 410 3.20 20.97 11.21
C THR A 410 3.74 22.37 11.43
N ALA A 411 2.90 23.39 11.34
CA ALA A 411 3.25 24.75 11.76
C ALA A 411 3.58 24.76 13.26
N THR A 412 4.64 25.46 13.65
CA THR A 412 5.07 25.59 15.06
C THR A 412 3.95 26.17 15.92
N GLY A 413 3.60 25.50 17.02
CA GLY A 413 2.55 25.95 17.94
C GLY A 413 1.12 25.69 17.48
N SER A 414 0.91 24.98 16.38
CA SER A 414 -0.41 24.59 15.87
C SER A 414 -0.88 23.26 16.45
N GLY A 415 -2.20 23.16 16.65
CA GLY A 415 -2.86 21.89 16.99
C GLY A 415 -2.85 20.90 15.83
N ASN A 416 -3.72 19.90 15.87
CA ASN A 416 -3.79 18.80 14.88
C ASN A 416 -3.79 19.31 13.45
N THR A 417 -2.73 19.01 12.73
CA THR A 417 -2.52 19.36 11.32
C THR A 417 -2.69 18.10 10.49
N LYS A 418 -3.55 18.15 9.47
CA LYS A 418 -3.85 17.01 8.61
C LYS A 418 -3.79 17.38 7.13
N ALA A 419 -3.31 16.45 6.31
CA ALA A 419 -3.29 16.56 4.86
C ALA A 419 -3.47 15.21 4.20
N SER A 420 -4.07 15.19 3.03
CA SER A 420 -4.18 13.97 2.21
C SER A 420 -3.43 14.16 0.89
N PHE A 421 -2.51 13.24 0.61
CA PHE A 421 -1.63 13.27 -0.57
C PHE A 421 -2.21 12.45 -1.71
N ASN A 422 -2.08 12.97 -2.91
CA ASN A 422 -2.38 12.28 -4.16
C ASN A 422 -1.13 12.26 -5.05
N PHE A 423 -0.42 11.16 -5.04
CA PHE A 423 0.73 10.89 -5.93
C PHE A 423 0.27 10.32 -7.28
N GLY A 424 -1.05 10.23 -7.49
CA GLY A 424 -1.70 9.62 -8.64
C GLY A 424 -2.74 8.55 -8.26
N SER A 425 -2.68 8.00 -7.04
CA SER A 425 -3.67 7.06 -6.50
C SER A 425 -4.29 7.65 -5.22
N PRO A 426 -5.32 8.51 -5.32
CA PRO A 426 -5.82 9.32 -4.22
C PRO A 426 -6.55 8.52 -3.14
N ALA A 427 -6.57 9.08 -1.91
CA ALA A 427 -7.43 8.63 -0.81
C ALA A 427 -8.60 9.58 -0.54
N PHE A 428 -8.80 10.59 -1.38
CA PHE A 428 -9.95 11.50 -1.34
C PHE A 428 -10.65 11.53 -2.71
N ALA A 429 -11.92 11.88 -2.71
CA ALA A 429 -12.73 11.91 -3.92
C ALA A 429 -12.18 12.91 -4.94
N ILE A 430 -12.04 12.45 -6.17
CA ILE A 430 -11.65 13.23 -7.35
C ILE A 430 -12.90 13.41 -8.20
N SER A 431 -13.14 14.62 -8.69
CA SER A 431 -14.31 14.94 -9.51
C SER A 431 -14.00 14.98 -11.00
N SER A 432 -12.79 15.34 -11.40
CA SER A 432 -12.42 15.53 -12.80
C SER A 432 -11.64 14.38 -13.42
N GLY A 433 -10.82 13.65 -12.65
CA GLY A 433 -10.17 12.42 -13.10
C GLY A 433 -9.06 12.63 -14.13
N ASN A 434 -8.18 13.62 -13.93
CA ASN A 434 -7.06 13.87 -14.84
C ASN A 434 -5.92 12.87 -14.64
N SER A 435 -5.30 12.46 -15.74
CA SER A 435 -4.06 11.68 -15.74
C SER A 435 -2.93 12.48 -16.37
N ASP A 436 -1.69 11.99 -16.21
CA ASP A 436 -0.54 12.50 -16.96
C ASP A 436 -0.58 12.08 -18.45
N ALA A 437 0.42 12.50 -19.21
CA ALA A 437 0.51 12.21 -20.64
C ALA A 437 0.65 10.71 -20.98
N ASN A 438 1.11 9.89 -20.01
CA ASN A 438 1.20 8.44 -20.14
C ASN A 438 -0.09 7.72 -19.72
N GLY A 439 -1.11 8.47 -19.29
CA GLY A 439 -2.38 7.91 -18.80
C GLY A 439 -2.30 7.38 -17.37
N TYR A 440 -1.28 7.76 -16.59
CA TYR A 440 -1.17 7.36 -15.19
C TYR A 440 -1.62 8.48 -14.25
N GLY A 441 -2.18 8.06 -13.13
CA GLY A 441 -2.70 8.96 -12.12
C GLY A 441 -4.19 9.24 -12.26
N ASN A 442 -4.74 9.79 -11.15
CA ASN A 442 -6.11 10.26 -11.02
C ASN A 442 -6.08 11.56 -10.20
N PHE A 443 -5.91 12.69 -10.86
CA PHE A 443 -5.75 14.00 -10.24
C PHE A 443 -7.00 14.86 -10.37
N GLU A 444 -7.21 15.78 -9.42
CA GLU A 444 -8.31 16.74 -9.50
C GLU A 444 -8.06 17.79 -10.58
N TYR A 445 -6.83 18.24 -10.74
CA TYR A 445 -6.47 19.24 -11.75
C TYR A 445 -5.60 18.65 -12.86
N ALA A 446 -5.59 19.32 -14.01
CA ALA A 446 -4.79 18.91 -15.14
C ALA A 446 -3.29 18.89 -14.78
N VAL A 447 -2.64 17.76 -15.03
CA VAL A 447 -1.20 17.63 -14.87
C VAL A 447 -0.51 18.55 -15.89
N PRO A 448 0.42 19.44 -15.47
CA PRO A 448 1.13 20.31 -16.40
C PRO A 448 1.89 19.51 -17.47
N SER A 449 1.97 20.03 -18.68
CA SER A 449 2.64 19.35 -19.79
C SER A 449 4.09 19.03 -19.46
N GLY A 450 4.50 17.77 -19.68
CA GLY A 450 5.84 17.28 -19.40
C GLY A 450 6.10 16.87 -17.95
N TYR A 451 5.09 16.96 -17.08
CA TYR A 451 5.15 16.42 -15.72
C TYR A 451 4.38 15.10 -15.62
N TYR A 452 4.78 14.25 -14.70
CA TYR A 452 4.29 12.87 -14.59
C TYR A 452 3.91 12.53 -13.16
N ALA A 453 2.98 11.59 -13.01
CA ALA A 453 2.66 10.99 -11.71
C ALA A 453 3.87 10.27 -11.13
N LEU A 454 4.09 10.39 -9.81
CA LEU A 454 5.21 9.76 -9.13
C LEU A 454 4.93 8.27 -8.88
N CYS A 455 5.17 7.46 -9.91
CA CYS A 455 4.96 6.02 -9.91
C CYS A 455 6.09 5.27 -10.63
N THR A 456 6.19 3.96 -10.41
CA THR A 456 7.31 3.15 -10.92
C THR A 456 7.38 3.08 -12.43
N LYS A 457 6.24 3.13 -13.15
CA LYS A 457 6.24 3.16 -14.62
C LYS A 457 6.87 4.42 -15.17
N ASN A 458 6.52 5.56 -14.60
CA ASN A 458 7.14 6.84 -15.02
C ASN A 458 8.58 6.96 -14.56
N LEU A 459 8.92 6.44 -13.37
CA LEU A 459 10.30 6.42 -12.88
C LEU A 459 11.23 5.60 -13.79
N ALA A 460 10.73 4.52 -14.37
CA ALA A 460 11.51 3.71 -15.30
C ALA A 460 11.82 4.42 -16.62
N GLU A 461 11.06 5.46 -16.98
CA GLU A 461 11.19 6.19 -18.23
C GLU A 461 11.86 7.56 -18.04
N TYR A 462 11.57 8.26 -16.94
CA TYR A 462 11.97 9.67 -16.71
C TYR A 462 12.76 9.89 -15.41
N GLY A 463 12.94 8.86 -14.58
CA GLY A 463 13.59 8.92 -13.27
C GLY A 463 15.10 8.67 -13.26
#